data_88f6436e5d39ef87711e01f6ae6af9ba
#
_entry.id   88f6436e5d39ef87711e01f6ae6af9ba
#
_cell.length_a   1.000
_cell.length_b   1.000
_cell.length_c   1.000
_cell.angle_alpha   90.00
_cell.angle_beta   90.00
_cell.angle_gamma   90.00
#
_symmetry.space_group_name_H-M   'P 1'
#
loop_
_entity.id
_entity.type
_entity.pdbx_description
1 polymer ?
#
loop_
_entity_poly.entity_id
_entity_poly.type
_entity_poly.pdbx_seq_one_letter_code
_entity_poly.pdbx_strand_id
1 'polypeptide(L)'
;MTEQGGIVVVPWPGRRLSAREELAGLLAAYHLATEAEKGEAVTDVDALPDRYRAEISDPGTAFAEDAVLLALVGDTAVGCLVMTAPADGRSEVKRLWTDPSVRGRGIASTLLAAAFEQAAESGVKTERLSVWNWRTGAIALYERLGFAVVPSWDARDRLVCMQRAV
;
A
#
# COMPACT_ATOMS: atom_id res chain seq x y z
N MET A 1 -12.53 -10.85 4.54
CA MET A 1 -11.54 -11.67 3.79
C MET A 1 -11.98 -11.76 2.34
N THR A 2 -11.10 -11.38 1.42
CA THR A 2 -11.36 -11.39 -0.02
C THR A 2 -10.42 -12.41 -0.67
N GLU A 3 -10.96 -13.26 -1.54
CA GLU A 3 -10.15 -14.26 -2.26
C GLU A 3 -10.37 -14.14 -3.76
N GLN A 4 -9.27 -14.16 -4.53
CA GLN A 4 -9.30 -14.15 -5.99
C GLN A 4 -8.07 -14.88 -6.52
N GLY A 5 -8.28 -15.94 -7.34
CA GLY A 5 -7.17 -16.63 -8.00
C GLY A 5 -6.12 -17.21 -7.07
N GLY A 6 -6.53 -17.70 -5.87
CA GLY A 6 -5.61 -18.21 -4.87
C GLY A 6 -4.97 -17.15 -3.98
N ILE A 7 -5.32 -15.88 -4.19
CA ILE A 7 -4.86 -14.76 -3.37
C ILE A 7 -5.94 -14.46 -2.34
N VAL A 8 -5.58 -14.44 -1.07
CA VAL A 8 -6.50 -14.11 0.02
C VAL A 8 -6.03 -12.79 0.64
N VAL A 9 -6.94 -11.82 0.77
CA VAL A 9 -6.65 -10.55 1.43
C VAL A 9 -7.29 -10.57 2.81
N VAL A 10 -6.48 -10.30 3.84
CA VAL A 10 -6.92 -10.30 5.23
C VAL A 10 -6.57 -8.97 5.90
N PRO A 11 -7.39 -8.54 6.88
CA PRO A 11 -7.02 -7.38 7.70
C PRO A 11 -5.79 -7.71 8.56
N TRP A 12 -4.90 -6.76 8.71
CA TRP A 12 -3.75 -6.87 9.61
C TRP A 12 -4.10 -6.20 10.95
N PRO A 13 -3.68 -6.70 12.10
CA PRO A 13 -2.88 -7.91 12.30
C PRO A 13 -3.70 -9.21 12.27
N GLY A 14 -5.03 -9.16 12.48
CA GLY A 14 -5.87 -10.33 12.54
C GLY A 14 -5.41 -11.29 13.63
N ARG A 15 -5.41 -12.59 13.31
CA ARG A 15 -5.01 -13.66 14.23
C ARG A 15 -3.70 -14.35 13.83
N ARG A 16 -2.93 -13.75 12.92
CA ARG A 16 -1.68 -14.34 12.44
C ARG A 16 -0.58 -14.18 13.50
N LEU A 17 0.11 -15.25 13.81
CA LEU A 17 1.17 -15.24 14.83
C LEU A 17 2.38 -14.38 14.41
N SER A 18 2.70 -14.37 13.12
CA SER A 18 3.84 -13.62 12.56
C SER A 18 3.43 -12.31 11.91
N ALA A 19 2.24 -11.80 12.23
CA ALA A 19 1.68 -10.62 11.55
C ALA A 19 2.62 -9.41 11.58
N ARG A 20 3.24 -9.14 12.70
CA ARG A 20 4.15 -7.99 12.85
C ARG A 20 5.37 -8.12 11.94
N GLU A 21 6.02 -9.26 11.97
CA GLU A 21 7.23 -9.55 11.19
C GLU A 21 6.91 -9.58 9.69
N GLU A 22 5.77 -10.12 9.32
CA GLU A 22 5.33 -10.17 7.93
C GLU A 22 5.14 -8.76 7.36
N LEU A 23 4.43 -7.90 8.06
CA LEU A 23 4.22 -6.53 7.63
C LEU A 23 5.53 -5.73 7.65
N ALA A 24 6.32 -5.89 8.71
CA ALA A 24 7.62 -5.22 8.81
C ALA A 24 8.53 -5.56 7.62
N GLY A 25 8.57 -6.84 7.21
CA GLY A 25 9.35 -7.27 6.06
C GLY A 25 8.88 -6.65 4.75
N LEU A 26 7.57 -6.55 4.54
CA LEU A 26 7.00 -5.93 3.34
C LEU A 26 7.25 -4.42 3.32
N LEU A 27 7.11 -3.74 4.45
CA LEU A 27 7.40 -2.30 4.56
C LEU A 27 8.89 -2.01 4.35
N ALA A 28 9.77 -2.85 4.90
CA ALA A 28 11.21 -2.71 4.69
C ALA A 28 11.54 -2.80 3.19
N ALA A 29 11.01 -3.81 2.51
CA ALA A 29 11.21 -3.97 1.08
C ALA A 29 10.67 -2.78 0.28
N TYR A 30 9.49 -2.29 0.64
CA TYR A 30 8.90 -1.10 0.03
C TYR A 30 9.82 0.11 0.15
N HIS A 31 10.27 0.41 1.36
CA HIS A 31 11.08 1.62 1.59
C HIS A 31 12.47 1.53 0.98
N LEU A 32 13.12 0.37 1.07
CA LEU A 32 14.43 0.18 0.47
C LEU A 32 14.37 0.31 -1.05
N ALA A 33 13.38 -0.29 -1.69
CA ALA A 33 13.19 -0.18 -3.13
C ALA A 33 12.88 1.25 -3.55
N THR A 34 12.03 1.95 -2.81
CA THR A 34 11.65 3.34 -3.11
C THR A 34 12.85 4.29 -3.00
N GLU A 35 13.66 4.16 -1.96
CA GLU A 35 14.86 4.99 -1.81
C GLU A 35 15.87 4.71 -2.93
N ALA A 36 16.03 3.44 -3.32
CA ALA A 36 16.90 3.09 -4.45
C ALA A 36 16.42 3.73 -5.77
N GLU A 37 15.11 3.70 -6.03
CA GLU A 37 14.52 4.32 -7.22
C GLU A 37 14.73 5.84 -7.24
N LYS A 38 14.77 6.48 -6.09
CA LYS A 38 15.01 7.93 -5.95
C LYS A 38 16.49 8.29 -6.11
N GLY A 39 17.37 7.31 -6.22
CA GLY A 39 18.82 7.54 -6.26
C GLY A 39 19.44 7.70 -4.88
N GLU A 40 18.73 7.38 -3.82
CA GLU A 40 19.14 7.49 -2.42
C GLU A 40 19.25 6.12 -1.75
N ALA A 41 19.73 5.13 -2.49
CA ALA A 41 19.83 3.75 -2.02
C ALA A 41 20.62 3.66 -0.71
N VAL A 42 20.07 2.88 0.23
CA VAL A 42 20.71 2.56 1.50
C VAL A 42 20.93 1.04 1.61
N THR A 43 21.91 0.62 2.39
CA THR A 43 22.28 -0.79 2.47
C THR A 43 21.35 -1.61 3.36
N ASP A 44 20.73 -0.97 4.34
CA ASP A 44 19.82 -1.66 5.27
C ASP A 44 18.80 -0.70 5.88
N VAL A 45 17.86 -1.28 6.62
CA VAL A 45 16.76 -0.55 7.26
C VAL A 45 17.25 0.51 8.24
N ASP A 46 18.36 0.28 8.93
CA ASP A 46 18.85 1.22 9.94
C ASP A 46 19.30 2.55 9.34
N ALA A 47 19.59 2.57 8.03
CA ALA A 47 19.97 3.77 7.31
C ALA A 47 18.79 4.55 6.71
N LEU A 48 17.56 4.04 6.84
CA LEU A 48 16.36 4.73 6.38
C LEU A 48 16.04 5.95 7.26
N PRO A 49 15.30 6.95 6.72
CA PRO A 49 14.76 8.04 7.54
C PRO A 49 13.98 7.53 8.76
N ASP A 50 14.03 8.29 9.85
CA ASP A 50 13.43 7.91 11.14
C ASP A 50 11.97 7.49 11.03
N ARG A 51 11.18 8.22 10.27
CA ARG A 51 9.74 7.93 10.11
C ARG A 51 9.49 6.57 9.46
N TYR A 52 10.33 6.16 8.53
CA TYR A 52 10.21 4.85 7.86
C TYR A 52 10.68 3.73 8.77
N ARG A 53 11.76 3.95 9.53
CA ARG A 53 12.20 2.99 10.55
C ARG A 53 11.14 2.76 11.61
N ALA A 54 10.44 3.81 12.01
CA ALA A 54 9.34 3.70 12.98
C ALA A 54 8.20 2.81 12.46
N GLU A 55 7.83 2.94 11.18
CA GLU A 55 6.82 2.08 10.56
C GLU A 55 7.21 0.61 10.60
N ILE A 56 8.49 0.33 10.35
CA ILE A 56 9.00 -1.04 10.29
C ILE A 56 9.15 -1.64 11.69
N SER A 57 9.65 -0.85 12.64
CA SER A 57 9.90 -1.34 14.00
C SER A 57 8.60 -1.53 14.81
N ASP A 58 7.61 -0.67 14.58
CA ASP A 58 6.33 -0.74 15.28
C ASP A 58 5.17 -0.31 14.39
N PRO A 59 4.78 -1.16 13.43
CA PRO A 59 3.68 -0.83 12.52
C PRO A 59 2.34 -0.64 13.24
N GLY A 60 2.13 -1.31 14.35
CA GLY A 60 0.89 -1.16 15.13
C GLY A 60 0.68 0.26 15.63
N THR A 61 1.74 0.91 16.08
CA THR A 61 1.69 2.31 16.50
C THR A 61 1.65 3.25 15.30
N ALA A 62 2.49 3.00 14.31
CA ALA A 62 2.60 3.86 13.12
C ALA A 62 1.28 3.96 12.35
N PHE A 63 0.53 2.87 12.27
CA PHE A 63 -0.73 2.79 11.52
C PHE A 63 -1.94 2.55 12.44
N ALA A 64 -1.88 3.04 13.68
CA ALA A 64 -2.93 2.80 14.68
C ALA A 64 -4.31 3.28 14.23
N GLU A 65 -4.38 4.36 13.46
CA GLU A 65 -5.64 4.92 12.97
C GLU A 65 -6.01 4.42 11.56
N ASP A 66 -5.12 3.69 10.92
CA ASP A 66 -5.25 3.30 9.52
C ASP A 66 -5.75 1.85 9.40
N ALA A 67 -6.30 1.51 8.24
CA ALA A 67 -6.59 0.13 7.88
C ALA A 67 -5.39 -0.45 7.13
N VAL A 68 -4.95 -1.64 7.53
CA VAL A 68 -3.84 -2.33 6.87
C VAL A 68 -4.34 -3.67 6.36
N LEU A 69 -4.04 -3.97 5.10
CA LEU A 69 -4.41 -5.22 4.45
C LEU A 69 -3.16 -6.00 4.05
N LEU A 70 -3.21 -7.32 4.22
CA LEU A 70 -2.18 -8.24 3.73
C LEU A 70 -2.76 -9.12 2.64
N ALA A 71 -1.98 -9.35 1.60
CA ALA A 71 -2.28 -10.35 0.59
C ALA A 71 -1.46 -11.61 0.88
N LEU A 72 -2.14 -12.75 0.89
CA LEU A 72 -1.55 -14.05 1.16
C LEU A 72 -1.68 -14.94 -0.07
N VAL A 73 -0.62 -15.70 -0.35
CA VAL A 73 -0.67 -16.85 -1.25
C VAL A 73 -0.30 -18.05 -0.42
N GLY A 74 -1.26 -18.97 -0.22
CA GLY A 74 -1.12 -19.98 0.83
C GLY A 74 -1.01 -19.28 2.20
N ASP A 75 0.02 -19.60 2.97
CA ASP A 75 0.27 -18.98 4.26
C ASP A 75 1.32 -17.86 4.21
N THR A 76 1.78 -17.50 3.01
CA THR A 76 2.85 -16.50 2.84
C THR A 76 2.28 -15.14 2.54
N ALA A 77 2.66 -14.15 3.33
CA ALA A 77 2.33 -12.74 3.05
C ALA A 77 3.21 -12.24 1.91
N VAL A 78 2.57 -11.82 0.82
CA VAL A 78 3.25 -11.43 -0.43
C VAL A 78 2.95 -10.00 -0.84
N GLY A 79 2.09 -9.30 -0.12
CA GLY A 79 1.77 -7.92 -0.43
C GLY A 79 1.07 -7.23 0.73
N CYS A 80 1.08 -5.92 0.70
CA CYS A 80 0.40 -5.11 1.70
C CYS A 80 -0.15 -3.82 1.09
N LEU A 81 -1.07 -3.21 1.82
CA LEU A 81 -1.66 -1.92 1.50
C LEU A 81 -2.09 -1.26 2.79
N VAL A 82 -1.83 0.03 2.91
CA VAL A 82 -2.34 0.85 4.00
C VAL A 82 -3.36 1.83 3.44
N MET A 83 -4.48 1.98 4.12
CA MET A 83 -5.52 2.92 3.75
C MET A 83 -5.79 3.82 4.96
N THR A 84 -5.68 5.13 4.78
CA THR A 84 -5.86 6.07 5.88
C THR A 84 -7.31 6.08 6.37
N ALA A 85 -7.49 6.42 7.65
CA ALA A 85 -8.81 6.61 8.22
C ALA A 85 -9.61 7.65 7.42
N PRO A 86 -10.92 7.43 7.21
CA PRO A 86 -11.74 8.37 6.48
C PRO A 86 -11.73 9.77 7.08
N ALA A 87 -11.56 10.78 6.25
CA ALA A 87 -11.65 12.20 6.63
C ALA A 87 -12.33 12.96 5.50
N ASP A 88 -13.41 13.68 5.79
CA ASP A 88 -14.17 14.44 4.79
C ASP A 88 -14.60 13.60 3.58
N GLY A 89 -14.97 12.35 3.82
CA GLY A 89 -15.39 11.43 2.77
C GLY A 89 -14.25 10.88 1.91
N ARG A 90 -13.02 11.12 2.29
CA ARG A 90 -11.83 10.69 1.55
C ARG A 90 -10.95 9.77 2.38
N SER A 91 -10.25 8.90 1.69
CA SER A 91 -9.23 8.03 2.24
C SER A 91 -8.07 7.95 1.25
N GLU A 92 -6.88 7.64 1.71
CA GLU A 92 -5.69 7.54 0.86
C GLU A 92 -5.08 6.16 0.95
N VAL A 93 -4.81 5.57 -0.22
CA VAL A 93 -4.05 4.33 -0.33
C VAL A 93 -2.57 4.66 -0.34
N LYS A 94 -1.80 4.00 0.50
CA LYS A 94 -0.35 4.14 0.56
C LYS A 94 0.31 2.83 0.94
N ARG A 95 1.62 2.75 0.76
CA ARG A 95 2.41 1.55 1.07
C ARG A 95 1.93 0.31 0.32
N LEU A 96 1.38 0.49 -0.88
CA LEU A 96 1.02 -0.65 -1.74
C LEU A 96 2.29 -1.31 -2.25
N TRP A 97 2.48 -2.56 -1.88
CA TRP A 97 3.67 -3.31 -2.24
C TRP A 97 3.31 -4.76 -2.55
N THR A 98 3.95 -5.30 -3.57
CA THR A 98 3.87 -6.72 -3.93
C THR A 98 5.29 -7.25 -4.00
N ASP A 99 5.52 -8.40 -3.36
CA ASP A 99 6.82 -9.08 -3.43
C ASP A 99 7.20 -9.26 -4.91
N PRO A 100 8.41 -8.80 -5.31
CA PRO A 100 8.84 -8.90 -6.70
C PRO A 100 8.78 -10.31 -7.29
N SER A 101 8.98 -11.35 -6.47
CA SER A 101 8.98 -12.75 -6.94
C SER A 101 7.62 -13.24 -7.42
N VAL A 102 6.53 -12.55 -7.06
CA VAL A 102 5.16 -12.96 -7.40
C VAL A 102 4.37 -11.87 -8.15
N ARG A 103 5.04 -10.88 -8.69
CA ARG A 103 4.39 -9.83 -9.51
C ARG A 103 3.79 -10.42 -10.78
N GLY A 104 2.82 -9.70 -11.35
CA GLY A 104 2.11 -10.15 -12.54
C GLY A 104 1.00 -11.17 -12.29
N ARG A 105 0.62 -11.38 -11.04
CA ARG A 105 -0.41 -12.35 -10.62
C ARG A 105 -1.69 -11.70 -10.13
N GLY A 106 -1.81 -10.37 -10.23
CA GLY A 106 -3.01 -9.65 -9.80
C GLY A 106 -3.09 -9.34 -8.31
N ILE A 107 -1.97 -9.43 -7.59
CA ILE A 107 -1.95 -9.18 -6.13
C ILE A 107 -2.32 -7.75 -5.81
N ALA A 108 -1.74 -6.77 -6.51
CA ALA A 108 -2.06 -5.35 -6.29
C ALA A 108 -3.52 -5.06 -6.60
N SER A 109 -4.06 -5.60 -7.70
CA SER A 109 -5.46 -5.44 -8.07
C SER A 109 -6.39 -6.02 -7.01
N THR A 110 -6.05 -7.18 -6.44
CA THR A 110 -6.85 -7.85 -5.41
C THR A 110 -6.82 -7.05 -4.10
N LEU A 111 -5.66 -6.52 -3.72
CA LEU A 111 -5.54 -5.63 -2.55
C LEU A 111 -6.39 -4.37 -2.72
N LEU A 112 -6.31 -3.73 -3.90
CA LEU A 112 -7.08 -2.52 -4.18
C LEU A 112 -8.59 -2.79 -4.19
N ALA A 113 -9.02 -3.92 -4.76
CA ALA A 113 -10.43 -4.30 -4.74
C ALA A 113 -10.96 -4.44 -3.30
N ALA A 114 -10.19 -5.09 -2.43
CA ALA A 114 -10.54 -5.23 -1.02
C ALA A 114 -10.58 -3.86 -0.31
N ALA A 115 -9.64 -2.97 -0.62
CA ALA A 115 -9.61 -1.62 -0.07
C ALA A 115 -10.85 -0.82 -0.48
N PHE A 116 -11.27 -0.92 -1.75
CA PHE A 116 -12.47 -0.23 -2.23
C PHE A 116 -13.75 -0.73 -1.56
N GLU A 117 -13.86 -2.04 -1.35
CA GLU A 117 -15.00 -2.61 -0.62
C GLU A 117 -15.05 -2.06 0.80
N GLN A 118 -13.93 -2.05 1.49
CA GLN A 118 -13.85 -1.53 2.86
C GLN A 118 -14.13 -0.03 2.91
N ALA A 119 -13.62 0.72 1.95
CA ALA A 119 -13.86 2.16 1.84
C ALA A 119 -15.37 2.45 1.67
N ALA A 120 -16.04 1.71 0.79
CA ALA A 120 -17.47 1.86 0.56
C ALA A 120 -18.27 1.57 1.84
N GLU A 121 -17.93 0.52 2.56
CA GLU A 121 -18.56 0.15 3.83
C GLU A 121 -18.35 1.22 4.90
N SER A 122 -17.25 1.94 4.85
CA SER A 122 -16.90 3.01 5.80
C SER A 122 -17.46 4.38 5.40
N GLY A 123 -18.22 4.46 4.31
CA GLY A 123 -18.81 5.72 3.84
C GLY A 123 -17.84 6.62 3.09
N VAL A 124 -16.71 6.12 2.67
CA VAL A 124 -15.75 6.87 1.84
C VAL A 124 -16.36 7.11 0.46
N LYS A 125 -16.23 8.32 -0.06
CA LYS A 125 -16.71 8.71 -1.38
C LYS A 125 -15.60 8.79 -2.41
N THR A 126 -14.38 9.07 -1.98
CA THR A 126 -13.22 9.24 -2.87
C THR A 126 -12.00 8.56 -2.28
N GLU A 127 -11.37 7.71 -3.08
CA GLU A 127 -10.06 7.16 -2.78
C GLU A 127 -8.99 7.95 -3.51
N ARG A 128 -7.89 8.22 -2.83
CA ARG A 128 -6.77 9.01 -3.32
C ARG A 128 -5.49 8.21 -3.18
N LEU A 129 -4.51 8.52 -4.02
CA LEU A 129 -3.14 8.03 -3.88
C LEU A 129 -2.17 9.00 -4.53
N SER A 130 -0.90 8.90 -4.15
CA SER A 130 0.19 9.53 -4.88
C SER A 130 1.16 8.44 -5.33
N VAL A 131 1.75 8.62 -6.49
CA VAL A 131 2.66 7.66 -7.10
C VAL A 131 3.80 8.38 -7.79
N TRP A 132 5.01 7.85 -7.68
CA TRP A 132 6.16 8.43 -8.39
C TRP A 132 5.94 8.32 -9.90
N ASN A 133 6.26 9.39 -10.63
CA ASN A 133 5.97 9.46 -12.06
C ASN A 133 6.72 8.43 -12.92
N TRP A 134 7.81 7.87 -12.40
CA TRP A 134 8.56 6.83 -13.12
C TRP A 134 7.95 5.42 -12.96
N ARG A 135 7.00 5.25 -12.06
CA ARG A 135 6.30 3.97 -11.86
C ARG A 135 5.16 3.84 -12.86
N THR A 136 5.52 3.78 -14.14
CA THR A 136 4.55 3.81 -15.24
C THR A 136 3.60 2.61 -15.24
N GLY A 137 4.09 1.44 -14.84
CA GLY A 137 3.24 0.25 -14.70
C GLY A 137 2.18 0.39 -13.62
N ALA A 138 2.54 1.00 -12.48
CA ALA A 138 1.60 1.26 -11.40
C ALA A 138 0.54 2.28 -11.84
N ILE A 139 0.96 3.35 -12.49
CA ILE A 139 0.03 4.38 -13.01
C ILE A 139 -0.96 3.75 -13.97
N ALA A 140 -0.49 2.90 -14.90
CA ALA A 140 -1.36 2.21 -15.84
C ALA A 140 -2.38 1.31 -15.12
N LEU A 141 -1.96 0.61 -14.07
CA LEU A 141 -2.87 -0.20 -13.24
C LEU A 141 -3.94 0.69 -12.59
N TYR A 142 -3.54 1.80 -11.99
CA TYR A 142 -4.49 2.70 -11.33
C TYR A 142 -5.49 3.29 -12.32
N GLU A 143 -5.03 3.67 -13.51
CA GLU A 143 -5.93 4.16 -14.57
C GLU A 143 -6.96 3.09 -14.97
N ARG A 144 -6.53 1.84 -15.14
CA ARG A 144 -7.45 0.74 -15.44
C ARG A 144 -8.48 0.51 -14.34
N LEU A 145 -8.13 0.85 -13.10
CA LEU A 145 -9.02 0.71 -11.95
C LEU A 145 -9.87 1.97 -11.70
N GLY A 146 -9.83 2.93 -12.60
CA GLY A 146 -10.70 4.10 -12.54
C GLY A 146 -10.11 5.33 -11.88
N PHE A 147 -8.84 5.29 -11.49
CA PHE A 147 -8.16 6.50 -11.00
C PHE A 147 -7.85 7.44 -12.14
N ALA A 148 -7.98 8.72 -11.88
CA ALA A 148 -7.60 9.79 -12.81
C ALA A 148 -6.60 10.72 -12.14
N VAL A 149 -5.67 11.25 -12.91
CA VAL A 149 -4.71 12.25 -12.44
C VAL A 149 -5.45 13.53 -12.09
N VAL A 150 -5.12 14.09 -10.94
CA VAL A 150 -5.69 15.35 -10.43
C VAL A 150 -4.54 16.31 -10.08
N PRO A 151 -4.85 17.62 -9.89
CA PRO A 151 -3.83 18.57 -9.44
C PRO A 151 -3.14 18.07 -8.16
N SER A 152 -1.82 18.20 -8.12
CA SER A 152 -1.04 17.68 -7.00
C SER A 152 -1.36 18.40 -5.70
N TRP A 153 -1.57 17.65 -4.62
CA TRP A 153 -1.67 18.17 -3.27
C TRP A 153 -0.34 18.03 -2.52
N ASP A 154 0.69 17.49 -3.18
CA ASP A 154 2.00 17.25 -2.59
C ASP A 154 3.03 18.18 -3.23
N ALA A 155 3.96 18.70 -2.42
CA ALA A 155 4.98 19.63 -2.89
C ALA A 155 6.16 18.96 -3.62
N ARG A 156 6.25 17.63 -3.59
CA ARG A 156 7.33 16.89 -4.25
C ARG A 156 7.09 16.81 -5.74
N ASP A 157 8.08 17.23 -6.54
CA ASP A 157 7.94 17.45 -7.97
C ASP A 157 7.58 16.21 -8.81
N ARG A 158 7.99 15.03 -8.36
CA ARG A 158 7.82 13.81 -9.16
C ARG A 158 6.67 12.93 -8.71
N LEU A 159 5.84 13.42 -7.80
CA LEU A 159 4.64 12.70 -7.38
C LEU A 159 3.45 13.08 -8.24
N VAL A 160 2.79 12.06 -8.76
CA VAL A 160 1.51 12.17 -9.46
C VAL A 160 0.41 11.83 -8.47
N CYS A 161 -0.56 12.72 -8.33
CA CYS A 161 -1.72 12.51 -7.48
C CYS A 161 -2.88 12.02 -8.31
N MET A 162 -3.57 11.00 -7.82
CA MET A 162 -4.68 10.37 -8.52
C MET A 162 -5.85 10.15 -7.57
N GLN A 163 -7.06 10.13 -8.10
CA GLN A 163 -8.25 9.81 -7.30
C GLN A 163 -9.30 9.10 -8.13
N ARG A 164 -10.17 8.39 -7.42
CA ARG A 164 -11.37 7.78 -8.02
C ARG A 164 -12.54 7.87 -7.04
N ALA A 165 -13.75 7.91 -7.61
CA ALA A 165 -14.97 7.75 -6.81
C ALA A 165 -15.10 6.31 -6.32
N VAL A 166 -15.59 6.15 -5.11
CA VAL A 166 -15.88 4.84 -4.51
C VAL A 166 -17.34 4.47 -4.71
#